data_dec7d7c5056c59904c5f5160e604468d
#
_entry.id   dec7d7c5056c59904c5f5160e604468d
#
_cell.length_a   1.000
_cell.length_b   1.000
_cell.length_c   1.000
_cell.angle_alpha   90.00
_cell.angle_beta   90.00
_cell.angle_gamma   90.00
#
_symmetry.space_group_name_H-M   'P 1'
#
loop_
_entity.id
_entity.type
_entity.pdbx_description
1 polymer ?
#
loop_
_entity_poly.entity_id
_entity_poly.type
_entity_poly.pdbx_seq_one_letter_code
_entity_poly.pdbx_strand_id
1 'polypeptide(L)'
;MIDLSNATPFAEGGNRKCFVHPNNKDRCLKVVHPGLAEKIKKNKPWYKKLRSNDSFDDNLREQAAYNQKALKTENQDLWMHLAKWHGMTETNIGMASETELIRNGEEIAETLESYLFRDGLTGEINEAIENFHTW
;
A
#
# COMPACT_ATOMS: atom_id res chain seq x y z
N MET A 1 8.89 -3.77 17.95
CA MET A 1 9.46 -2.83 16.95
C MET A 1 10.30 -3.62 15.95
N ILE A 2 10.00 -3.48 14.66
CA ILE A 2 10.74 -4.13 13.56
C ILE A 2 11.90 -3.22 13.15
N ASP A 3 13.11 -3.80 13.01
CA ASP A 3 14.27 -3.06 12.52
C ASP A 3 14.39 -3.16 11.00
N LEU A 4 14.35 -2.03 10.32
CA LEU A 4 14.50 -1.87 8.87
C LEU A 4 15.81 -1.17 8.47
N SER A 5 16.76 -0.98 9.42
CA SER A 5 18.02 -0.26 9.16
C SER A 5 18.83 -0.85 8.00
N ASN A 6 18.79 -2.18 7.83
CA ASN A 6 19.50 -2.89 6.78
C ASN A 6 18.58 -3.37 5.64
N ALA A 7 17.29 -3.00 5.69
CA ALA A 7 16.34 -3.40 4.67
C ALA A 7 16.34 -2.41 3.49
N THR A 8 16.40 -2.95 2.27
CA THR A 8 16.24 -2.14 1.05
C THR A 8 14.76 -2.12 0.66
N PRO A 9 14.17 -0.96 0.41
CA PRO A 9 12.81 -0.91 -0.10
C PRO A 9 12.76 -1.53 -1.51
N PHE A 10 11.77 -2.38 -1.77
CA PHE A 10 11.55 -2.93 -3.11
C PHE A 10 10.75 -1.96 -4.00
N ALA A 11 10.06 -1.00 -3.40
CA ALA A 11 9.36 0.06 -4.10
C ALA A 11 9.36 1.35 -3.29
N GLU A 12 9.45 2.49 -3.98
CA GLU A 12 9.39 3.81 -3.37
C GLU A 12 8.51 4.72 -4.24
N GLY A 13 7.46 5.28 -3.63
CA GLY A 13 6.58 6.26 -4.25
C GLY A 13 6.76 7.65 -3.65
N GLY A 14 5.95 8.61 -4.09
CA GLY A 14 6.01 9.98 -3.58
C GLY A 14 5.72 10.13 -2.08
N ASN A 15 4.99 9.20 -1.49
CA ASN A 15 4.52 9.29 -0.11
C ASN A 15 5.06 8.20 0.81
N ARG A 16 5.40 7.02 0.29
CA ARG A 16 5.75 5.83 1.09
C ARG A 16 6.89 5.04 0.48
N LYS A 17 7.65 4.35 1.36
CA LYS A 17 8.57 3.26 1.01
C LYS A 17 7.93 1.93 1.37
N CYS A 18 8.11 0.92 0.51
CA CYS A 18 7.61 -0.43 0.71
C CYS A 18 8.78 -1.40 0.92
N PHE A 19 8.72 -2.14 2.02
CA PHE A 19 9.72 -3.13 2.41
C PHE A 19 9.08 -4.51 2.51
N VAL A 20 9.81 -5.56 2.16
CA VAL A 20 9.43 -6.91 2.53
C VAL A 20 9.58 -7.04 4.05
N HIS A 21 8.61 -7.64 4.73
CA HIS A 21 8.68 -7.85 6.17
C HIS A 21 9.83 -8.81 6.50
N PRO A 22 10.79 -8.44 7.40
CA PRO A 22 12.02 -9.23 7.62
C PRO A 22 11.77 -10.66 8.09
N ASN A 23 10.68 -10.90 8.82
CA ASN A 23 10.35 -12.20 9.40
C ASN A 23 9.20 -12.91 8.67
N ASN A 24 8.66 -12.32 7.59
CA ASN A 24 7.56 -12.92 6.82
C ASN A 24 7.58 -12.43 5.37
N LYS A 25 8.14 -13.25 4.48
CA LYS A 25 8.30 -12.92 3.05
C LYS A 25 7.00 -12.60 2.31
N ASP A 26 5.86 -13.01 2.86
CA ASP A 26 4.54 -12.82 2.24
C ASP A 26 3.82 -11.55 2.77
N ARG A 27 4.55 -10.69 3.47
CA ARG A 27 4.05 -9.42 3.99
C ARG A 27 4.89 -8.22 3.54
N CYS A 28 4.20 -7.10 3.35
CA CYS A 28 4.77 -5.81 3.00
C CYS A 28 4.57 -4.81 4.13
N LEU A 29 5.61 -4.06 4.43
CA LEU A 29 5.59 -2.92 5.36
C LEU A 29 5.67 -1.62 4.55
N LYS A 30 4.62 -0.80 4.62
CA LYS A 30 4.54 0.50 3.94
C LYS A 30 4.80 1.60 4.97
N VAL A 31 5.91 2.31 4.85
CA VAL A 31 6.29 3.40 5.77
C VAL A 31 6.18 4.74 5.07
N VAL A 32 5.47 5.69 5.69
CA VAL A 32 5.33 7.06 5.17
C VAL A 32 6.65 7.80 5.28
N HIS A 33 7.00 8.60 4.28
CA HIS A 33 8.20 9.42 4.32
C HIS A 33 8.18 10.40 5.51
N PRO A 34 9.26 10.51 6.28
CA PRO A 34 9.35 11.49 7.37
C PRO A 34 9.05 12.91 6.89
N GLY A 35 8.25 13.64 7.66
CA GLY A 35 7.89 15.05 7.34
C GLY A 35 6.95 15.22 6.14
N LEU A 36 6.34 14.14 5.62
CA LEU A 36 5.45 14.21 4.46
C LEU A 36 4.26 15.14 4.70
N ALA A 37 3.62 15.05 5.88
CA ALA A 37 2.46 15.86 6.20
C ALA A 37 2.77 17.36 6.15
N GLU A 38 3.91 17.78 6.69
CA GLU A 38 4.40 19.16 6.67
C GLU A 38 4.71 19.60 5.23
N LYS A 39 5.38 18.77 4.46
CA LYS A 39 5.69 19.03 3.05
C LYS A 39 4.42 19.22 2.22
N ILE A 40 3.41 18.35 2.41
CA ILE A 40 2.13 18.46 1.70
C ILE A 40 1.40 19.72 2.15
N LYS A 41 1.29 20.01 3.44
CA LYS A 41 0.64 21.20 3.98
C LYS A 41 1.23 22.49 3.44
N LYS A 42 2.56 22.57 3.32
CA LYS A 42 3.25 23.76 2.82
C LYS A 42 2.75 24.18 1.43
N ASN A 43 2.43 23.20 0.59
CA ASN A 43 2.01 23.39 -0.80
C ASN A 43 0.48 23.50 -0.99
N LYS A 44 -0.32 23.42 0.07
CA LYS A 44 -1.79 23.49 -0.02
C LYS A 44 -2.34 24.90 0.28
N PRO A 45 -3.51 25.25 -0.27
CA PRO A 45 -4.22 26.48 0.11
C PRO A 45 -4.46 26.55 1.61
N TRP A 46 -4.55 27.77 2.16
CA TRP A 46 -4.64 28.03 3.59
C TRP A 46 -5.78 27.27 4.30
N TYR A 47 -6.95 27.15 3.68
CA TYR A 47 -8.11 26.44 4.25
C TYR A 47 -7.86 24.92 4.38
N LYS A 48 -7.01 24.34 3.54
CA LYS A 48 -6.61 22.93 3.65
C LYS A 48 -5.50 22.70 4.68
N LYS A 49 -4.76 23.76 5.05
CA LYS A 49 -3.73 23.69 6.10
C LYS A 49 -4.32 23.55 7.51
N LEU A 50 -5.61 23.83 7.68
CA LEU A 50 -6.35 23.63 8.93
C LEU A 50 -6.67 22.16 9.23
N ARG A 51 -6.50 21.26 8.27
CA ARG A 51 -6.68 19.81 8.50
C ARG A 51 -5.55 19.25 9.39
N SER A 52 -5.89 18.24 10.21
CA SER A 52 -4.88 17.51 10.99
C SER A 52 -3.81 16.89 10.10
N ASN A 53 -2.62 16.64 10.63
CA ASN A 53 -1.54 15.95 9.91
C ASN A 53 -1.96 14.55 9.48
N ASP A 54 -2.77 13.88 10.29
CA ASP A 54 -3.28 12.52 10.03
C ASP A 54 -4.05 12.41 8.73
N SER A 55 -4.73 13.49 8.30
CA SER A 55 -5.44 13.51 7.02
C SER A 55 -4.52 13.46 5.79
N PHE A 56 -3.22 13.62 5.99
CA PHE A 56 -2.18 13.53 4.95
C PHE A 56 -1.30 12.28 5.11
N ASP A 57 -1.61 11.43 6.09
CA ASP A 57 -0.94 10.15 6.31
C ASP A 57 -1.70 9.06 5.55
N ASP A 58 -1.05 8.51 4.52
CA ASP A 58 -1.66 7.48 3.68
C ASP A 58 -1.84 6.16 4.43
N ASN A 59 -1.04 5.86 5.47
CA ASN A 59 -1.21 4.68 6.29
C ASN A 59 -2.46 4.78 7.16
N LEU A 60 -2.73 5.95 7.75
CA LEU A 60 -3.96 6.17 8.52
C LEU A 60 -5.21 6.17 7.64
N ARG A 61 -5.11 6.67 6.41
CA ARG A 61 -6.19 6.58 5.42
C ARG A 61 -6.46 5.14 4.99
N GLU A 62 -5.40 4.36 4.76
CA GLU A 62 -5.50 2.94 4.44
C GLU A 62 -6.14 2.17 5.60
N GLN A 63 -5.69 2.40 6.85
CA GLN A 63 -6.29 1.85 8.06
C GLN A 63 -7.80 2.17 8.15
N ALA A 64 -8.17 3.43 7.92
CA ALA A 64 -9.58 3.85 7.96
C ALA A 64 -10.42 3.15 6.88
N ALA A 65 -9.84 2.94 5.68
CA ALA A 65 -10.50 2.20 4.60
C ALA A 65 -10.74 0.74 4.98
N TYR A 66 -9.73 0.04 5.50
CA TYR A 66 -9.87 -1.37 5.92
C TYR A 66 -10.78 -1.56 7.15
N ASN A 67 -11.00 -0.51 7.94
CA ASN A 67 -11.91 -0.54 9.08
C ASN A 67 -13.39 -0.33 8.71
N GLN A 68 -13.71 -0.11 7.45
CA GLN A 68 -15.10 0.02 7.00
C GLN A 68 -15.89 -1.28 7.16
N LYS A 69 -17.17 -1.16 7.44
CA LYS A 69 -18.05 -2.33 7.65
C LYS A 69 -18.08 -3.29 6.46
N ALA A 70 -17.98 -2.76 5.24
CA ALA A 70 -17.95 -3.55 4.02
C ALA A 70 -16.78 -4.55 3.97
N LEU A 71 -15.65 -4.23 4.62
CA LEU A 71 -14.47 -5.10 4.67
C LEU A 71 -14.42 -6.01 5.91
N LYS A 72 -15.43 -5.92 6.81
CA LYS A 72 -15.57 -6.80 7.99
C LYS A 72 -16.47 -8.00 7.71
N THR A 73 -16.30 -8.61 6.55
CA THR A 73 -17.08 -9.77 6.11
C THR A 73 -16.18 -10.99 5.97
N GLU A 74 -16.77 -12.18 6.17
CA GLU A 74 -16.09 -13.46 5.90
C GLU A 74 -16.17 -13.86 4.41
N ASN A 75 -16.78 -13.03 3.56
CA ASN A 75 -16.89 -13.30 2.14
C ASN A 75 -15.49 -13.33 1.50
N GLN A 76 -15.06 -14.51 1.06
CA GLN A 76 -13.75 -14.74 0.43
C GLN A 76 -13.61 -14.00 -0.91
N ASP A 77 -14.70 -13.83 -1.65
CA ASP A 77 -14.69 -13.18 -2.97
C ASP A 77 -14.25 -11.72 -2.87
N LEU A 78 -14.52 -11.07 -1.71
CA LEU A 78 -14.08 -9.71 -1.47
C LEU A 78 -12.55 -9.56 -1.48
N TRP A 79 -11.85 -10.60 -1.04
CA TRP A 79 -10.38 -10.59 -0.92
C TRP A 79 -9.66 -11.06 -2.19
N MET A 80 -10.40 -11.40 -3.23
CA MET A 80 -9.82 -11.86 -4.50
C MET A 80 -8.96 -10.78 -5.17
N HIS A 81 -9.37 -9.51 -5.04
CA HIS A 81 -8.68 -8.37 -5.65
C HIS A 81 -8.10 -7.37 -4.64
N LEU A 82 -8.17 -7.67 -3.35
CA LEU A 82 -7.62 -6.82 -2.28
C LEU A 82 -6.57 -7.57 -1.47
N ALA A 83 -5.38 -7.00 -1.35
CA ALA A 83 -4.37 -7.48 -0.43
C ALA A 83 -4.89 -7.37 1.02
N LYS A 84 -4.77 -8.45 1.81
CA LYS A 84 -5.21 -8.43 3.22
C LYS A 84 -4.37 -7.43 4.01
N TRP A 85 -5.05 -6.67 4.87
CA TRP A 85 -4.40 -5.77 5.81
C TRP A 85 -4.21 -6.46 7.16
N HIS A 86 -3.01 -6.39 7.72
CA HIS A 86 -2.64 -7.06 8.97
C HIS A 86 -2.51 -6.10 10.15
N GLY A 87 -2.66 -4.81 9.91
CA GLY A 87 -2.63 -3.81 10.97
C GLY A 87 -1.52 -2.77 10.79
N MET A 88 -1.35 -1.98 11.84
CA MET A 88 -0.25 -1.04 11.96
C MET A 88 0.86 -1.66 12.81
N THR A 89 2.09 -1.59 12.34
CA THR A 89 3.27 -2.19 12.98
C THR A 89 4.35 -1.14 13.22
N GLU A 90 4.93 -1.15 14.42
CA GLU A 90 6.01 -0.22 14.79
C GLU A 90 7.34 -0.66 14.19
N THR A 91 8.02 0.26 13.50
CA THR A 91 9.37 0.08 12.98
C THR A 91 10.31 1.15 13.50
N ASN A 92 11.63 0.93 13.39
CA ASN A 92 12.64 1.92 13.77
C ASN A 92 12.65 3.19 12.91
N ILE A 93 11.92 3.20 11.79
CA ILE A 93 11.81 4.36 10.88
C ILE A 93 10.38 4.94 10.81
N GLY A 94 9.49 4.51 11.72
CA GLY A 94 8.11 5.01 11.84
C GLY A 94 7.07 3.90 11.85
N MET A 95 5.80 4.30 11.97
CA MET A 95 4.67 3.36 11.88
C MET A 95 4.47 2.88 10.44
N ALA A 96 4.42 1.57 10.25
CA ALA A 96 4.17 0.94 8.98
C ALA A 96 2.72 0.41 8.91
N SER A 97 2.08 0.54 7.75
CA SER A 97 0.91 -0.26 7.39
C SER A 97 1.39 -1.62 6.88
N GLU A 98 0.96 -2.70 7.52
CA GLU A 98 1.32 -4.06 7.15
C GLU A 98 0.22 -4.69 6.31
N THR A 99 0.56 -5.10 5.10
CA THR A 99 -0.36 -5.77 4.16
C THR A 99 0.26 -7.04 3.63
N GLU A 100 -0.57 -7.90 3.05
CA GLU A 100 -0.11 -9.01 2.23
C GLU A 100 0.78 -8.51 1.08
N LEU A 101 1.86 -9.22 0.79
CA LEU A 101 2.73 -8.97 -0.36
C LEU A 101 2.32 -9.88 -1.50
N ILE A 102 1.80 -9.30 -2.57
CA ILE A 102 1.38 -10.05 -3.74
C ILE A 102 2.62 -10.52 -4.50
N ARG A 103 2.64 -11.81 -4.85
CA ARG A 103 3.75 -12.45 -5.55
C ARG A 103 3.31 -13.13 -6.84
N ASN A 104 4.26 -13.26 -7.74
CA ASN A 104 4.18 -14.12 -8.92
C ASN A 104 5.25 -15.22 -8.76
N GLY A 105 4.85 -16.36 -8.21
CA GLY A 105 5.81 -17.39 -7.78
C GLY A 105 6.69 -16.88 -6.63
N GLU A 106 8.00 -16.97 -6.77
CA GLU A 106 8.96 -16.49 -5.75
C GLU A 106 9.26 -14.99 -5.86
N GLU A 107 8.90 -14.33 -6.96
CA GLU A 107 9.15 -12.91 -7.18
C GLU A 107 8.00 -12.04 -6.67
N ILE A 108 8.30 -10.77 -6.38
CA ILE A 108 7.26 -9.78 -6.07
C ILE A 108 6.52 -9.48 -7.37
N ALA A 109 5.18 -9.52 -7.32
CA ALA A 109 4.36 -9.21 -8.49
C ALA A 109 4.64 -7.78 -8.98
N GLU A 110 4.83 -7.64 -10.28
CA GLU A 110 4.97 -6.33 -10.90
C GLU A 110 3.64 -5.56 -10.88
N THR A 111 3.72 -4.25 -11.01
CA THR A 111 2.54 -3.41 -11.10
C THR A 111 1.92 -3.50 -12.49
N LEU A 112 0.59 -3.30 -12.57
CA LEU A 112 -0.10 -3.20 -13.86
C LEU A 112 0.53 -2.12 -14.76
N GLU A 113 0.96 -1.00 -14.17
CA GLU A 113 1.65 0.07 -14.90
C GLU A 113 2.92 -0.44 -15.57
N SER A 114 3.79 -1.14 -14.83
CA SER A 114 5.04 -1.71 -15.37
C SER A 114 4.77 -2.71 -16.47
N TYR A 115 3.77 -3.58 -16.27
CA TYR A 115 3.35 -4.55 -17.28
C TYR A 115 2.90 -3.86 -18.56
N LEU A 116 2.01 -2.87 -18.46
CA LEU A 116 1.48 -2.15 -19.63
C LEU A 116 2.55 -1.37 -20.39
N PHE A 117 3.54 -0.82 -19.69
CA PHE A 117 4.67 -0.15 -20.34
C PHE A 117 5.59 -1.12 -21.09
N ARG A 118 5.73 -2.35 -20.61
CA ARG A 118 6.58 -3.37 -21.23
C ARG A 118 5.87 -4.10 -22.39
N ASP A 119 4.67 -4.59 -22.16
CA ASP A 119 3.97 -5.54 -23.06
C ASP A 119 2.72 -4.95 -23.73
N GLY A 120 2.27 -3.79 -23.25
CA GLY A 120 1.02 -3.18 -23.71
C GLY A 120 -0.23 -3.90 -23.19
N LEU A 121 -1.38 -3.58 -23.75
CA LEU A 121 -2.65 -4.20 -23.41
C LEU A 121 -2.78 -5.54 -24.15
N THR A 122 -2.41 -6.63 -23.50
CA THR A 122 -2.59 -8.00 -24.02
C THR A 122 -4.02 -8.48 -23.80
N GLY A 123 -4.42 -9.55 -24.52
CA GLY A 123 -5.74 -10.16 -24.32
C GLY A 123 -5.96 -10.68 -22.90
N GLU A 124 -4.93 -11.27 -22.29
CA GLU A 124 -4.96 -11.77 -20.91
C GLU A 124 -5.18 -10.63 -19.89
N ILE A 125 -4.46 -9.52 -20.03
CA ILE A 125 -4.63 -8.37 -19.15
C ILE A 125 -6.00 -7.69 -19.36
N ASN A 126 -6.48 -7.61 -20.59
CA ASN A 126 -7.81 -7.08 -20.86
C ASN A 126 -8.89 -7.92 -20.16
N GLU A 127 -8.82 -9.24 -20.25
CA GLU A 127 -9.74 -10.14 -19.54
C GLU A 127 -9.65 -9.97 -18.01
N ALA A 128 -8.44 -9.85 -17.46
CA ALA A 128 -8.24 -9.60 -16.02
C ALA A 128 -8.85 -8.25 -15.57
N ILE A 129 -8.74 -7.20 -16.38
CA ILE A 129 -9.34 -5.88 -16.11
C ILE A 129 -10.87 -5.97 -16.15
N GLU A 130 -11.45 -6.66 -17.12
CA GLU A 130 -12.89 -6.88 -17.20
C GLU A 130 -13.42 -7.67 -16.00
N ASN A 131 -12.71 -8.71 -15.57
CA ASN A 131 -13.05 -9.47 -14.37
C ASN A 131 -12.99 -8.61 -13.10
N PHE A 132 -11.98 -7.74 -12.99
CA PHE A 132 -11.90 -6.77 -11.89
C PHE A 132 -13.04 -5.75 -11.92
N HIS A 133 -13.43 -5.27 -13.11
CA HIS A 133 -14.51 -4.29 -13.28
C HIS A 133 -15.89 -4.86 -12.92
N THR A 134 -16.09 -6.16 -13.08
CA THR A 134 -17.36 -6.84 -12.76
C THR A 134 -17.45 -7.32 -11.32
N TRP A 135 -16.32 -7.35 -10.59
CA TRP A 135 -16.23 -7.70 -9.19
C TRP A 135 -16.78 -6.58 -8.30
#